data_e6f6403c841e85754b9c420eaaaa517a
#
_entry.id   e6f6403c841e85754b9c420eaaaa517a
#
_cell.length_a   1.000
_cell.length_b   1.000
_cell.length_c   1.000
_cell.angle_alpha   90.00
_cell.angle_beta   90.00
_cell.angle_gamma   90.00
#
_symmetry.space_group_name_H-M   'P 1'
#
loop_
_entity.id
_entity.type
_entity.pdbx_description
1 polymer ?
#
loop_
_entity_poly.entity_id
_entity_poly.type
_entity_poly.pdbx_seq_one_letter_code
_entity_poly.pdbx_strand_id
1 'polypeptide(L)'
;MTRDELFEISEITRRLDRMEEHLEELREVARSAGSVDTTKERTTGADVRAGMAVADKIIDMESDMRLFKGRLDSLRAEARKLFAQLDGLEYDIMMRRYVDVLRWVDVSKVVGYDMRYVYRIHQRALDKLFDHSKPLP
;
A
#
# COMPACT_ATOMS: atom_id res chain seq x y z
N MET A 1 3.26 -2.50 18.32
CA MET A 1 3.32 -3.01 16.93
C MET A 1 4.01 -4.36 16.90
N THR A 2 3.47 -5.31 16.19
CA THR A 2 4.06 -6.63 15.99
C THR A 2 4.82 -6.68 14.67
N ARG A 3 5.67 -7.71 14.51
CA ARG A 3 6.38 -7.96 13.24
C ARG A 3 5.40 -8.16 12.09
N ASP A 4 4.29 -8.87 12.33
CA ASP A 4 3.26 -9.09 11.32
C ASP A 4 2.58 -7.78 10.89
N GLU A 5 2.30 -6.90 11.83
CA GLU A 5 1.74 -5.58 11.53
C GLU A 5 2.72 -4.74 10.71
N LEU A 6 4.01 -4.85 10.99
CA LEU A 6 5.02 -4.14 10.20
C LEU A 6 5.02 -4.65 8.75
N PHE A 7 4.95 -5.96 8.55
CA PHE A 7 4.90 -6.54 7.20
C PHE A 7 3.58 -6.24 6.48
N GLU A 8 2.51 -6.05 7.24
CA GLU A 8 1.20 -5.65 6.70
C GLU A 8 1.28 -4.34 5.91
N ILE A 9 2.18 -3.44 6.29
CA ILE A 9 2.37 -2.16 5.57
C ILE A 9 2.65 -2.40 4.08
N SER A 10 3.58 -3.29 3.77
CA SER A 10 3.92 -3.61 2.38
C SER A 10 2.77 -4.30 1.64
N GLU A 11 2.04 -5.16 2.34
CA GLU A 11 0.88 -5.86 1.77
C GLU A 11 -0.25 -4.89 1.43
N ILE A 12 -0.58 -3.99 2.35
CA ILE A 12 -1.62 -2.98 2.12
C ILE A 12 -1.22 -2.05 0.98
N THR A 13 0.04 -1.63 0.93
CA THR A 13 0.53 -0.76 -0.14
C THR A 13 0.36 -1.41 -1.50
N ARG A 14 0.75 -2.69 -1.65
CA ARG A 14 0.57 -3.43 -2.89
C ARG A 14 -0.90 -3.60 -3.25
N ARG A 15 -1.74 -3.82 -2.24
CA ARG A 15 -3.19 -3.97 -2.44
C ARG A 15 -3.80 -2.66 -2.92
N LEU A 16 -3.42 -1.53 -2.33
CA LEU A 16 -3.88 -0.21 -2.75
C LEU A 16 -3.45 0.09 -4.19
N ASP A 17 -2.23 -0.24 -4.57
CA ASP A 17 -1.76 -0.05 -5.95
C ASP A 17 -2.64 -0.82 -6.94
N ARG A 18 -2.94 -2.08 -6.64
CA ARG A 18 -3.82 -2.89 -7.49
C ARG A 18 -5.25 -2.35 -7.53
N MET A 19 -5.75 -1.88 -6.40
CA MET A 19 -7.09 -1.29 -6.33
C MET A 19 -7.16 0.00 -7.14
N GLU A 20 -6.10 0.82 -7.10
CA GLU A 20 -6.02 2.05 -7.88
C GLU A 20 -6.03 1.77 -9.39
N GLU A 21 -5.29 0.76 -9.84
CA GLU A 21 -5.31 0.32 -11.24
C GLU A 21 -6.70 -0.16 -11.64
N HIS A 22 -7.33 -0.98 -10.82
CA HIS A 22 -8.69 -1.48 -11.09
C HIS A 22 -9.71 -0.35 -11.10
N LEU A 23 -9.58 0.60 -10.18
CA LEU A 23 -10.46 1.77 -10.11
C LEU A 23 -10.35 2.61 -11.38
N GLU A 24 -9.14 2.82 -11.88
CA GLU A 24 -8.92 3.55 -13.13
C GLU A 24 -9.56 2.83 -14.33
N GLU A 25 -9.46 1.51 -14.38
CA GLU A 25 -10.15 0.70 -15.39
C GLU A 25 -11.67 0.88 -15.33
N LEU A 26 -12.23 0.87 -14.12
CA LEU A 26 -13.68 1.08 -13.93
C LEU A 26 -14.10 2.49 -14.35
N ARG A 27 -13.28 3.49 -14.04
CA ARG A 27 -13.53 4.87 -14.45
C ARG A 27 -13.50 5.01 -15.97
N GLU A 28 -12.57 4.31 -16.63
CA GLU A 28 -12.49 4.28 -18.09
C GLU A 28 -13.73 3.65 -18.71
N VAL A 29 -14.21 2.54 -18.15
CA VAL A 29 -15.47 1.91 -18.58
C VAL A 29 -16.63 2.88 -18.41
N ALA A 30 -16.70 3.58 -17.29
CA ALA A 30 -17.74 4.57 -17.01
C ALA A 30 -17.70 5.73 -18.02
N ARG A 31 -16.50 6.22 -18.34
CA ARG A 31 -16.33 7.30 -19.36
C ARG A 31 -16.76 6.82 -20.74
N SER A 32 -16.41 5.61 -21.12
CA SER A 32 -16.80 5.02 -22.39
C SER A 32 -18.31 4.85 -22.51
N ALA A 33 -18.96 4.46 -21.41
CA ALA A 33 -20.42 4.32 -21.35
C ALA A 33 -21.11 5.70 -21.33
N GLY A 34 -20.46 6.70 -20.72
CA GLY A 34 -20.98 8.07 -20.66
C GLY A 34 -20.71 8.91 -21.90
N SER A 35 -19.72 8.54 -22.73
CA SER A 35 -19.51 9.15 -24.05
C SER A 35 -20.47 8.54 -25.06
N VAL A 36 -21.76 8.68 -24.77
CA VAL A 36 -22.80 8.26 -25.71
C VAL A 36 -22.63 9.14 -26.93
N ASP A 37 -22.32 8.51 -28.04
CA ASP A 37 -22.45 9.14 -29.33
C ASP A 37 -23.89 9.68 -29.44
N THR A 38 -24.01 11.00 -29.50
CA THR A 38 -25.31 11.69 -29.58
C THR A 38 -26.14 11.27 -30.79
N THR A 39 -25.57 10.46 -31.68
CA THR A 39 -26.26 9.87 -32.82
C THR A 39 -26.99 8.56 -32.49
N LYS A 40 -26.77 7.97 -31.30
CA LYS A 40 -27.52 6.78 -30.85
C LYS A 40 -28.75 7.22 -30.07
N GLU A 41 -29.88 7.08 -30.69
CA GLU A 41 -31.16 7.59 -30.21
C GLU A 41 -31.76 6.85 -28.99
N ARG A 42 -31.13 5.79 -28.46
CA ARG A 42 -31.70 5.06 -27.30
C ARG A 42 -30.62 4.37 -26.45
N THR A 43 -30.50 4.83 -25.22
CA THR A 43 -29.89 4.06 -24.15
C THR A 43 -30.90 3.01 -23.73
N THR A 44 -30.57 1.73 -23.88
CA THR A 44 -31.45 0.65 -23.41
C THR A 44 -31.45 0.60 -21.88
N GLY A 45 -32.54 0.05 -21.29
CA GLY A 45 -32.57 -0.16 -19.84
C GLY A 45 -31.42 -1.06 -19.33
N ALA A 46 -30.90 -1.93 -20.18
CA ALA A 46 -29.75 -2.77 -19.87
C ALA A 46 -28.46 -1.94 -19.77
N ASP A 47 -28.27 -0.95 -20.68
CA ASP A 47 -27.10 -0.07 -20.65
C ASP A 47 -27.12 0.85 -19.43
N VAL A 48 -28.28 1.33 -19.04
CA VAL A 48 -28.45 2.13 -17.81
C VAL A 48 -28.10 1.32 -16.58
N ARG A 49 -28.57 0.08 -16.49
CA ARG A 49 -28.29 -0.83 -15.39
C ARG A 49 -26.80 -1.18 -15.31
N ALA A 50 -26.16 -1.43 -16.45
CA ALA A 50 -24.73 -1.70 -16.52
C ALA A 50 -23.93 -0.49 -16.04
N GLY A 51 -24.31 0.73 -16.44
CA GLY A 51 -23.68 1.95 -15.99
C GLY A 51 -23.83 2.17 -14.48
N MET A 52 -25.01 1.91 -13.93
CA MET A 52 -25.27 1.98 -12.49
C MET A 52 -24.44 0.95 -11.71
N ALA A 53 -24.31 -0.27 -12.24
CA ALA A 53 -23.51 -1.31 -11.61
C ALA A 53 -22.03 -0.93 -11.57
N VAL A 54 -21.50 -0.30 -12.62
CA VAL A 54 -20.13 0.20 -12.65
C VAL A 54 -19.95 1.33 -11.63
N ALA A 55 -20.91 2.27 -11.59
CA ALA A 55 -20.87 3.37 -10.62
C ALA A 55 -20.86 2.85 -9.17
N ASP A 56 -21.69 1.85 -8.87
CA ASP A 56 -21.73 1.23 -7.55
C ASP A 56 -20.40 0.57 -7.20
N LYS A 57 -19.78 -0.12 -8.15
CA LYS A 57 -18.46 -0.74 -7.95
C LYS A 57 -17.38 0.30 -7.67
N ILE A 58 -17.42 1.46 -8.36
CA ILE A 58 -16.49 2.56 -8.11
C ILE A 58 -16.65 3.07 -6.68
N ILE A 59 -17.88 3.31 -6.24
CA ILE A 59 -18.18 3.81 -4.91
C ILE A 59 -17.69 2.83 -3.83
N ASP A 60 -17.98 1.54 -4.01
CA ASP A 60 -17.57 0.49 -3.08
C ASP A 60 -16.04 0.40 -3.00
N MET A 61 -15.36 0.45 -4.15
CA MET A 61 -13.91 0.40 -4.20
C MET A 61 -13.26 1.61 -3.55
N GLU A 62 -13.79 2.81 -3.80
CA GLU A 62 -13.31 4.03 -3.16
C GLU A 62 -13.47 3.98 -1.64
N SER A 63 -14.58 3.41 -1.17
CA SER A 63 -14.83 3.20 0.26
C SER A 63 -13.82 2.24 0.88
N ASP A 64 -13.57 1.10 0.23
CA ASP A 64 -12.58 0.12 0.67
C ASP A 64 -11.18 0.72 0.70
N MET A 65 -10.83 1.49 -0.33
CA MET A 65 -9.52 2.15 -0.40
C MET A 65 -9.33 3.14 0.75
N ARG A 66 -10.37 3.88 1.14
CA ARG A 66 -10.29 4.78 2.29
C ARG A 66 -9.98 4.02 3.59
N LEU A 67 -10.61 2.87 3.79
CA LEU A 67 -10.34 2.02 4.95
C LEU A 67 -8.90 1.53 4.97
N PHE A 68 -8.39 1.05 3.84
CA PHE A 68 -7.01 0.58 3.74
C PHE A 68 -6.01 1.72 3.91
N LYS A 69 -6.27 2.89 3.35
CA LYS A 69 -5.42 4.09 3.54
C LYS A 69 -5.37 4.49 5.01
N GLY A 70 -6.50 4.48 5.70
CA GLY A 70 -6.56 4.76 7.14
C GLY A 70 -5.75 3.77 7.96
N ARG A 71 -5.86 2.47 7.64
CA ARG A 71 -5.07 1.42 8.29
C ARG A 71 -3.58 1.61 8.03
N LEU A 72 -3.20 1.90 6.79
CA LEU A 72 -1.81 2.15 6.40
C LEU A 72 -1.24 3.35 7.16
N ASP A 73 -1.96 4.45 7.23
CA ASP A 73 -1.52 5.65 7.95
C ASP A 73 -1.29 5.35 9.43
N SER A 74 -2.18 4.57 10.06
CA SER A 74 -2.03 4.16 11.45
C SER A 74 -0.80 3.30 11.65
N LEU A 75 -0.57 2.31 10.80
CA LEU A 75 0.58 1.43 10.87
C LEU A 75 1.90 2.19 10.65
N ARG A 76 1.91 3.12 9.71
CA ARG A 76 3.09 3.95 9.45
C ARG A 76 3.43 4.84 10.65
N ALA A 77 2.42 5.41 11.30
CA ALA A 77 2.61 6.21 12.51
C ALA A 77 3.21 5.37 13.65
N GLU A 78 2.70 4.15 13.85
CA GLU A 78 3.24 3.22 14.84
C GLU A 78 4.67 2.80 14.49
N ALA A 79 4.94 2.56 13.21
CA ALA A 79 6.28 2.20 12.75
C ALA A 79 7.29 3.32 13.02
N ARG A 80 6.92 4.58 12.78
CA ARG A 80 7.79 5.71 13.10
C ARG A 80 8.18 5.74 14.58
N LYS A 81 7.23 5.52 15.47
CA LYS A 81 7.48 5.46 16.92
C LYS A 81 8.41 4.31 17.28
N LEU A 82 8.18 3.16 16.67
CA LEU A 82 8.99 1.98 16.90
C LEU A 82 10.43 2.20 16.45
N PHE A 83 10.62 2.78 15.27
CA PHE A 83 11.95 3.01 14.69
C PHE A 83 12.74 4.10 15.39
N ALA A 84 12.10 4.93 16.22
CA ALA A 84 12.80 5.91 17.03
C ALA A 84 13.83 5.28 17.98
N GLN A 85 13.75 3.97 18.24
CA GLN A 85 14.70 3.22 19.05
C GLN A 85 15.97 2.83 18.27
N LEU A 86 15.95 2.98 16.96
CA LEU A 86 17.06 2.59 16.09
C LEU A 86 17.93 3.78 15.74
N ASP A 87 19.19 3.52 15.42
CA ASP A 87 20.17 4.53 15.03
C ASP A 87 20.78 4.22 13.67
N GLY A 88 21.31 5.27 13.04
CA GLY A 88 22.14 5.18 11.84
C GLY A 88 21.48 4.45 10.69
N LEU A 89 22.20 3.50 10.11
CA LEU A 89 21.76 2.78 8.92
C LEU A 89 20.53 1.90 9.17
N GLU A 90 20.38 1.33 10.35
CA GLU A 90 19.21 0.55 10.72
C GLU A 90 17.96 1.41 10.67
N TYR A 91 18.02 2.60 11.25
CA TYR A 91 16.92 3.57 11.19
C TYR A 91 16.59 3.95 9.75
N ASP A 92 17.61 4.30 8.96
CA ASP A 92 17.44 4.73 7.57
C ASP A 92 16.76 3.64 6.72
N ILE A 93 17.23 2.41 6.83
CA ILE A 93 16.67 1.30 6.06
C ILE A 93 15.23 1.03 6.45
N MET A 94 14.94 1.00 7.75
CA MET A 94 13.59 0.70 8.23
C MET A 94 12.60 1.82 7.85
N MET A 95 12.99 3.07 7.99
CA MET A 95 12.16 4.20 7.60
C MET A 95 11.85 4.19 6.11
N ARG A 96 12.87 3.99 5.28
CA ARG A 96 12.69 3.98 3.83
C ARG A 96 11.86 2.81 3.35
N ARG A 97 12.04 1.65 3.95
CA ARG A 97 11.29 0.46 3.56
C ARG A 97 9.84 0.49 4.01
N TYR A 98 9.57 0.86 5.25
CA TYR A 98 8.25 0.71 5.87
C TYR A 98 7.46 2.01 5.98
N VAL A 99 8.08 3.13 6.17
CA VAL A 99 7.38 4.42 6.24
C VAL A 99 7.25 5.04 4.86
N ASP A 100 8.33 5.10 4.10
CA ASP A 100 8.34 5.61 2.73
C ASP A 100 7.86 4.56 1.72
N VAL A 101 7.83 3.32 2.14
CA VAL A 101 7.38 2.14 1.39
C VAL A 101 8.13 1.97 0.06
N LEU A 102 9.44 2.16 0.10
CA LEU A 102 10.31 1.96 -1.06
C LEU A 102 10.54 0.46 -1.32
N ARG A 103 10.73 0.12 -2.59
CA ARG A 103 11.19 -1.22 -2.96
C ARG A 103 12.62 -1.42 -2.48
N TRP A 104 13.00 -2.66 -2.22
CA TRP A 104 14.34 -2.97 -1.74
C TRP A 104 15.45 -2.43 -2.65
N VAL A 105 15.25 -2.49 -3.96
CA VAL A 105 16.22 -1.94 -4.94
C VAL A 105 16.41 -0.44 -4.71
N ASP A 106 15.33 0.28 -4.46
CA ASP A 106 15.38 1.72 -4.23
C ASP A 106 16.00 2.06 -2.88
N VAL A 107 15.71 1.27 -1.85
CA VAL A 107 16.37 1.41 -0.54
C VAL A 107 17.88 1.27 -0.70
N SER A 108 18.32 0.23 -1.39
CA SER A 108 19.75 -0.02 -1.66
C SER A 108 20.41 1.18 -2.34
N LYS A 109 19.76 1.74 -3.35
CA LYS A 109 20.28 2.91 -4.08
C LYS A 109 20.41 4.13 -3.19
N VAL A 110 19.41 4.39 -2.37
CA VAL A 110 19.36 5.58 -1.51
C VAL A 110 20.42 5.51 -0.40
N VAL A 111 20.57 4.34 0.25
CA VAL A 111 21.53 4.18 1.33
C VAL A 111 22.96 3.94 0.83
N GLY A 112 23.12 3.56 -0.44
CA GLY A 112 24.44 3.38 -1.05
C GLY A 112 25.14 2.09 -0.69
N TYR A 113 24.40 1.04 -0.33
CA TYR A 113 24.94 -0.29 -0.03
C TYR A 113 24.29 -1.34 -0.91
N ASP A 114 24.96 -2.47 -1.12
CA ASP A 114 24.38 -3.57 -1.89
C ASP A 114 23.20 -4.22 -1.15
N MET A 115 22.34 -4.92 -1.90
CA MET A 115 21.12 -5.49 -1.35
C MET A 115 21.38 -6.53 -0.27
N ARG A 116 22.45 -7.31 -0.40
CA ARG A 116 22.81 -8.33 0.59
C ARG A 116 23.11 -7.69 1.95
N TYR A 117 23.86 -6.59 1.93
CA TYR A 117 24.18 -5.84 3.15
C TYR A 117 22.91 -5.18 3.73
N VAL A 118 22.08 -4.60 2.87
CA VAL A 118 20.81 -3.99 3.28
C VAL A 118 19.92 -5.01 3.97
N TYR A 119 19.78 -6.22 3.42
CA TYR A 119 19.00 -7.28 4.05
C TYR A 119 19.57 -7.72 5.40
N ARG A 120 20.88 -7.75 5.53
CA ARG A 120 21.55 -8.08 6.78
C ARG A 120 21.23 -7.05 7.86
N ILE A 121 21.31 -5.78 7.53
CA ILE A 121 21.00 -4.69 8.46
C ILE A 121 19.51 -4.68 8.79
N HIS A 122 18.65 -4.93 7.82
CA HIS A 122 17.22 -5.08 8.03
C HIS A 122 16.91 -6.21 9.04
N GLN A 123 17.52 -7.36 8.86
CA GLN A 123 17.33 -8.49 9.77
C GLN A 123 17.81 -8.13 11.19
N ARG A 124 18.94 -7.45 11.30
CA ARG A 124 19.47 -7.00 12.59
C ARG A 124 18.50 -6.03 13.27
N ALA A 125 17.93 -5.10 12.50
CA ALA A 125 16.95 -4.15 13.03
C ALA A 125 15.68 -4.88 13.52
N LEU A 126 15.18 -5.84 12.75
CA LEU A 126 14.02 -6.65 13.15
C LEU A 126 14.30 -7.42 14.45
N ASP A 127 15.48 -8.00 14.58
CA ASP A 127 15.86 -8.74 15.78
C ASP A 127 15.92 -7.82 17.01
N LYS A 128 16.43 -6.60 16.84
CA LYS A 128 16.44 -5.61 17.93
C LYS A 128 15.05 -5.21 18.37
N LEU A 129 14.15 -5.03 17.41
CA LEU A 129 12.79 -4.53 17.68
C LEU A 129 11.85 -5.64 18.20
N PHE A 130 12.02 -6.85 17.71
CA PHE A 130 11.06 -7.95 17.93
C PHE A 130 11.69 -9.21 18.52
N ASP A 131 12.91 -9.15 19.00
CA ASP A 131 13.55 -10.35 19.55
C ASP A 131 12.96 -10.67 20.93
N HIS A 132 11.94 -11.51 20.91
CA HIS A 132 11.32 -12.06 22.11
C HIS A 132 11.82 -13.46 22.42
N SER A 133 12.81 -13.95 21.67
CA SER A 133 13.37 -15.28 21.87
C SER A 133 14.35 -15.33 23.02
N LYS A 134 14.79 -14.19 23.54
CA LYS A 134 15.61 -14.14 24.73
C LYS A 134 14.73 -14.43 25.94
N PRO A 135 15.05 -15.49 26.72
CA PRO A 135 14.30 -15.73 27.93
C PRO A 135 14.39 -14.49 28.81
N LEU A 136 13.26 -14.09 29.35
CA LEU A 136 13.21 -13.03 30.34
C LEU A 136 14.12 -13.46 31.52
N PRO A 137 14.95 -12.54 32.02
CA PRO A 137 15.79 -12.84 33.17
C PRO A 137 14.96 -13.21 34.39
#